data_d85ce9e4348a26ed863e38331bf7576b
#
_entry.id   d85ce9e4348a26ed863e38331bf7576b
#
_cell.length_a   1.000
_cell.length_b   1.000
_cell.length_c   1.000
_cell.angle_alpha   90.00
_cell.angle_beta   90.00
_cell.angle_gamma   90.00
#
_symmetry.space_group_name_H-M   'P 1'
#
loop_
_entity.id
_entity.type
_entity.pdbx_description
1 polymer ?
#
loop_
_entity_poly.entity_id
_entity_poly.type
_entity_poly.pdbx_seq_one_letter_code
_entity_poly.pdbx_strand_id
1 'polypeptide(L)'
;LYSHASGTFVYGDRAKRLLIEQGISEEKLFAIHNSLDYDTQKALRESIHPSDIYKDHFQNNLPTIIFIGRLTKVKKLDMLVDALVCLRNKDEKYNLVFVGDGSESESLKSKVKGLGLDSQVWFYGVCYDEKTNAELIYNADLCVSPGNVGLTAMHSLVFGCPVITHNCFEWQMPEYEAIQAGVTGDF
;
A
#
# COMPACT_ATOMS: atom_id res chain seq x y z
N LEU A 1 24.73 19.55 -7.79
CA LEU A 1 23.45 20.04 -8.31
C LEU A 1 22.69 20.79 -7.21
N TYR A 2 22.44 20.20 -6.06
CA TYR A 2 21.70 20.83 -4.95
C TYR A 2 22.38 22.05 -4.34
N SER A 3 23.71 22.09 -4.31
CA SER A 3 24.49 23.20 -3.73
C SER A 3 24.29 24.55 -4.42
N HIS A 4 23.88 24.53 -5.70
CA HIS A 4 23.66 25.75 -6.50
C HIS A 4 22.19 26.19 -6.53
N ALA A 5 21.29 25.41 -5.97
CA ALA A 5 19.88 25.75 -5.89
C ALA A 5 19.64 26.83 -4.82
N SER A 6 18.70 27.73 -5.09
CA SER A 6 18.22 28.70 -4.09
C SER A 6 17.36 28.06 -3.03
N GLY A 7 16.66 26.97 -3.38
CA GLY A 7 15.89 26.10 -2.49
C GLY A 7 15.60 24.77 -3.17
N THR A 8 15.35 23.73 -2.38
CA THR A 8 15.05 22.38 -2.85
C THR A 8 13.85 21.82 -2.09
N PHE A 9 12.84 21.39 -2.83
CA PHE A 9 11.69 20.65 -2.27
C PHE A 9 11.99 19.15 -2.26
N VAL A 10 11.68 18.50 -1.15
CA VAL A 10 11.82 17.07 -0.96
C VAL A 10 10.51 16.46 -0.46
N TYR A 11 10.26 15.20 -0.80
CA TYR A 11 8.99 14.53 -0.47
C TYR A 11 8.93 13.96 0.95
N GLY A 12 10.00 14.07 1.76
CA GLY A 12 9.96 13.52 3.11
C GLY A 12 11.10 14.05 3.99
N ASP A 13 10.94 13.89 5.30
CA ASP A 13 11.90 14.34 6.29
C ASP A 13 13.21 13.55 6.24
N ARG A 14 13.15 12.26 5.89
CA ARG A 14 14.36 11.45 5.66
C ARG A 14 15.21 12.04 4.54
N ALA A 15 14.60 12.41 3.42
CA ALA A 15 15.31 13.00 2.30
C ALA A 15 15.95 14.34 2.71
N LYS A 16 15.24 15.16 3.50
CA LYS A 16 15.78 16.40 4.08
C LYS A 16 17.00 16.13 4.97
N ARG A 17 16.90 15.18 5.90
CA ARG A 17 18.02 14.80 6.79
C ARG A 17 19.25 14.33 6.00
N LEU A 18 19.07 13.44 5.04
CA LEU A 18 20.17 12.92 4.20
C LEU A 18 20.89 14.03 3.44
N LEU A 19 20.19 15.04 2.94
CA LEU A 19 20.79 16.17 2.25
C LEU A 19 21.54 17.10 3.23
N ILE A 20 21.06 17.30 4.45
CA ILE A 20 21.76 18.01 5.51
C ILE A 20 23.08 17.31 5.85
N GLU A 21 23.06 15.99 6.01
CA GLU A 21 24.25 15.15 6.27
C GLU A 21 25.29 15.25 5.12
N GLN A 22 24.83 15.52 3.91
CA GLN A 22 25.68 15.79 2.74
C GLN A 22 26.17 17.24 2.65
N GLY A 23 25.90 18.08 3.64
CA GLY A 23 26.37 19.46 3.73
C GLY A 23 25.50 20.50 3.02
N ILE A 24 24.25 20.17 2.67
CA ILE A 24 23.29 21.15 2.16
C ILE A 24 22.68 21.90 3.35
N SER A 25 22.67 23.26 3.27
CA SER A 25 22.07 24.08 4.32
C SER A 25 20.59 23.79 4.52
N GLU A 26 20.18 23.59 5.78
CA GLU A 26 18.80 23.30 6.14
C GLU A 26 17.81 24.37 5.65
N GLU A 27 18.22 25.62 5.66
CA GLU A 27 17.42 26.76 5.21
C GLU A 27 16.97 26.68 3.75
N LYS A 28 17.67 25.85 2.95
CA LYS A 28 17.37 25.62 1.54
C LYS A 28 16.49 24.38 1.30
N LEU A 29 16.15 23.62 2.34
CA LEU A 29 15.50 22.35 2.22
C LEU A 29 14.09 22.39 2.82
N PHE A 30 13.09 22.14 1.97
CA PHE A 30 11.68 22.19 2.32
C PHE A 30 11.06 20.80 2.11
N ALA A 31 10.71 20.11 3.20
CA ALA A 31 9.91 18.88 3.12
C ALA A 31 8.46 19.28 2.86
N ILE A 32 7.95 18.92 1.68
CA ILE A 32 6.58 19.25 1.26
C ILE A 32 5.63 18.08 1.35
N HIS A 33 6.17 16.90 1.63
CA HIS A 33 5.50 15.60 1.61
C HIS A 33 4.76 15.33 0.28
N ASN A 34 4.38 14.08 0.04
CA ASN A 34 3.52 13.76 -1.10
C ASN A 34 2.06 13.85 -0.67
N SER A 35 1.15 14.06 -1.63
CA SER A 35 -0.28 14.20 -1.36
C SER A 35 -1.09 13.56 -2.48
N LEU A 36 -2.29 13.12 -2.13
CA LEU A 36 -3.37 12.84 -3.07
C LEU A 36 -4.19 14.12 -3.29
N ASP A 37 -5.18 14.05 -4.19
CA ASP A 37 -6.22 15.08 -4.29
C ASP A 37 -7.07 15.04 -3.01
N TYR A 38 -6.71 15.88 -2.04
CA TYR A 38 -7.32 15.89 -0.70
C TYR A 38 -8.82 16.11 -0.73
N ASP A 39 -9.30 17.05 -1.54
CA ASP A 39 -10.73 17.42 -1.54
C ASP A 39 -11.58 16.28 -2.11
N THR A 40 -11.14 15.66 -3.19
CA THR A 40 -11.77 14.47 -3.77
C THR A 40 -11.75 13.29 -2.79
N GLN A 41 -10.60 13.00 -2.19
CA GLN A 41 -10.48 11.86 -1.26
C GLN A 41 -11.31 12.08 0.01
N LYS A 42 -11.36 13.29 0.54
CA LYS A 42 -12.19 13.66 1.68
C LYS A 42 -13.67 13.48 1.38
N ALA A 43 -14.15 13.99 0.25
CA ALA A 43 -15.55 13.84 -0.16
C ALA A 43 -15.95 12.36 -0.32
N LEU A 44 -15.08 11.55 -0.92
CA LEU A 44 -15.28 10.09 -1.00
C LEU A 44 -15.34 9.45 0.38
N ARG A 45 -14.39 9.78 1.27
CA ARG A 45 -14.35 9.26 2.63
C ARG A 45 -15.61 9.58 3.45
N GLU A 46 -16.14 10.78 3.30
CA GLU A 46 -17.35 11.22 4.00
C GLU A 46 -18.65 10.57 3.44
N SER A 47 -18.62 10.11 2.19
CA SER A 47 -19.77 9.49 1.51
C SER A 47 -19.76 7.97 1.52
N ILE A 48 -18.63 7.35 1.86
CA ILE A 48 -18.49 5.89 1.78
C ILE A 48 -19.12 5.20 3.00
N HIS A 49 -19.69 4.04 2.77
CA HIS A 49 -20.28 3.20 3.80
C HIS A 49 -19.77 1.76 3.69
N PRO A 50 -19.82 0.98 4.79
CA PRO A 50 -19.51 -0.45 4.73
C PRO A 50 -20.36 -1.17 3.67
N SER A 51 -19.74 -2.09 2.94
CA SER A 51 -20.41 -2.94 1.96
C SER A 51 -19.98 -4.40 2.11
N ASP A 52 -20.76 -5.31 1.56
CA ASP A 52 -20.46 -6.75 1.57
C ASP A 52 -19.56 -7.18 0.38
N ILE A 53 -18.82 -6.25 -0.26
CA ILE A 53 -18.05 -6.50 -1.49
C ILE A 53 -17.14 -7.73 -1.40
N TYR A 54 -16.45 -7.91 -0.29
CA TYR A 54 -15.56 -9.07 -0.08
C TYR A 54 -16.33 -10.33 0.29
N LYS A 55 -17.36 -10.22 1.11
CA LYS A 55 -18.25 -11.33 1.44
C LYS A 55 -18.96 -11.85 0.20
N ASP A 56 -19.44 -10.97 -0.66
CA ASP A 56 -20.11 -11.34 -1.91
C ASP A 56 -19.15 -12.00 -2.90
N HIS A 57 -17.89 -11.54 -2.97
CA HIS A 57 -16.90 -12.15 -3.84
C HIS A 57 -16.40 -13.50 -3.31
N PHE A 58 -15.94 -13.53 -2.06
CA PHE A 58 -15.29 -14.72 -1.47
C PHE A 58 -16.27 -15.74 -0.87
N GLN A 59 -17.55 -15.39 -0.73
CA GLN A 59 -18.58 -16.20 -0.08
C GLN A 59 -18.21 -16.65 1.35
N ASN A 60 -17.47 -15.78 2.07
CA ASN A 60 -17.07 -15.98 3.45
C ASN A 60 -16.94 -14.63 4.18
N ASN A 61 -16.67 -14.66 5.50
CA ASN A 61 -16.47 -13.47 6.33
C ASN A 61 -15.03 -13.41 6.90
N LEU A 62 -14.06 -13.94 6.18
CA LEU A 62 -12.67 -13.86 6.60
C LEU A 62 -12.14 -12.43 6.45
N PRO A 63 -11.21 -12.01 7.33
CA PRO A 63 -10.57 -10.72 7.18
C PRO A 63 -9.82 -10.65 5.84
N THR A 64 -9.83 -9.46 5.25
CA THR A 64 -9.33 -9.25 3.89
C THR A 64 -8.11 -8.33 3.90
N ILE A 65 -7.03 -8.84 3.34
CA ILE A 65 -5.80 -8.10 3.06
C ILE A 65 -5.92 -7.52 1.64
N ILE A 66 -5.57 -6.25 1.47
CA ILE A 66 -5.52 -5.59 0.16
C ILE A 66 -4.10 -5.15 -0.20
N PHE A 67 -3.75 -5.28 -1.47
CA PHE A 67 -2.68 -4.52 -2.10
C PHE A 67 -3.27 -3.76 -3.29
N ILE A 68 -3.01 -2.46 -3.36
CA ILE A 68 -3.42 -1.61 -4.48
C ILE A 68 -2.20 -0.94 -5.10
N GLY A 69 -2.01 -1.11 -6.41
CA GLY A 69 -0.89 -0.54 -7.15
C GLY A 69 -0.37 -1.43 -8.27
N ARG A 70 0.74 -1.05 -8.87
CA ARG A 70 1.36 -1.82 -9.96
C ARG A 70 1.96 -3.13 -9.43
N LEU A 71 1.61 -4.25 -10.06
CA LEU A 71 2.12 -5.57 -9.71
C LEU A 71 3.51 -5.78 -10.34
N THR A 72 4.53 -5.23 -9.69
CA THR A 72 5.91 -5.25 -10.17
C THR A 72 6.86 -5.89 -9.15
N LYS A 73 8.01 -6.37 -9.61
CA LYS A 73 8.99 -7.10 -8.80
C LYS A 73 9.44 -6.34 -7.54
N VAL A 74 9.56 -4.99 -7.62
CA VAL A 74 9.95 -4.17 -6.47
C VAL A 74 8.93 -4.16 -5.33
N LYS A 75 7.69 -4.56 -5.61
CA LYS A 75 6.62 -4.68 -4.61
C LYS A 75 6.67 -5.99 -3.82
N LYS A 76 7.45 -6.98 -4.26
CA LYS A 76 7.67 -8.27 -3.59
C LYS A 76 6.35 -8.97 -3.19
N LEU A 77 5.36 -8.92 -4.08
CA LEU A 77 4.00 -9.40 -3.78
C LEU A 77 3.90 -10.92 -3.66
N ASP A 78 4.88 -11.64 -4.16
CA ASP A 78 5.05 -13.07 -3.95
C ASP A 78 5.15 -13.44 -2.46
N MET A 79 5.70 -12.54 -1.63
CA MET A 79 5.76 -12.71 -0.16
C MET A 79 4.37 -12.71 0.49
N LEU A 80 3.39 -11.97 -0.07
CA LEU A 80 2.00 -12.01 0.43
C LEU A 80 1.36 -13.37 0.21
N VAL A 81 1.61 -13.96 -0.96
CA VAL A 81 1.11 -15.29 -1.28
C VAL A 81 1.74 -16.33 -0.36
N ASP A 82 3.06 -16.22 -0.10
CA ASP A 82 3.75 -17.11 0.85
C ASP A 82 3.24 -16.93 2.28
N ALA A 83 2.95 -15.69 2.69
CA ALA A 83 2.38 -15.39 4.01
C ALA A 83 1.01 -16.06 4.20
N LEU A 84 0.13 -16.07 3.19
CA LEU A 84 -1.15 -16.79 3.27
C LEU A 84 -0.96 -18.30 3.52
N VAL A 85 0.04 -18.91 2.88
CA VAL A 85 0.37 -20.32 3.14
C VAL A 85 0.83 -20.53 4.57
N CYS A 86 1.71 -19.63 5.07
CA CYS A 86 2.20 -19.70 6.45
C CYS A 86 1.05 -19.54 7.47
N LEU A 87 0.12 -18.62 7.22
CA LEU A 87 -1.05 -18.40 8.07
C LEU A 87 -1.99 -19.60 8.04
N ARG A 88 -2.29 -20.12 6.83
CA ARG A 88 -3.10 -21.35 6.68
C ARG A 88 -2.53 -22.54 7.46
N ASN A 89 -1.21 -22.69 7.49
CA ASN A 89 -0.55 -23.76 8.26
C ASN A 89 -0.66 -23.57 9.79
N LYS A 90 -1.04 -22.37 10.24
CA LYS A 90 -1.35 -22.05 11.64
C LYS A 90 -2.86 -22.05 11.93
N ASP A 91 -3.66 -22.52 11.00
CA ASP A 91 -5.15 -22.50 11.02
C ASP A 91 -5.74 -21.08 11.03
N GLU A 92 -4.96 -20.08 10.56
CA GLU A 92 -5.41 -18.72 10.36
C GLU A 92 -5.70 -18.49 8.88
N LYS A 93 -6.88 -17.96 8.57
CA LYS A 93 -7.33 -17.77 7.18
C LYS A 93 -7.65 -16.29 6.92
N TYR A 94 -7.20 -15.82 5.77
CA TYR A 94 -7.42 -14.47 5.27
C TYR A 94 -7.78 -14.51 3.79
N ASN A 95 -8.56 -13.55 3.34
CA ASN A 95 -8.68 -13.24 1.92
C ASN A 95 -7.57 -12.27 1.51
N LEU A 96 -7.18 -12.29 0.25
CA LEU A 96 -6.21 -11.36 -0.33
C LEU A 96 -6.73 -10.80 -1.64
N VAL A 97 -6.68 -9.49 -1.80
CA VAL A 97 -7.06 -8.80 -3.03
C VAL A 97 -5.88 -8.05 -3.62
N PHE A 98 -5.61 -8.29 -4.89
CA PHE A 98 -4.68 -7.50 -5.68
C PHE A 98 -5.46 -6.57 -6.62
N VAL A 99 -5.36 -5.26 -6.39
CA VAL A 99 -5.94 -4.23 -7.27
C VAL A 99 -4.83 -3.59 -8.08
N GLY A 100 -4.86 -3.83 -9.39
CA GLY A 100 -3.85 -3.36 -10.32
C GLY A 100 -3.39 -4.44 -11.29
N ASP A 101 -2.37 -4.11 -12.06
CA ASP A 101 -1.73 -5.03 -13.00
C ASP A 101 -0.23 -4.71 -13.12
N GLY A 102 0.53 -5.56 -13.80
CA GLY A 102 1.97 -5.37 -14.00
C GLY A 102 2.70 -6.63 -14.43
N SER A 103 4.02 -6.52 -14.50
CA SER A 103 4.90 -7.61 -14.98
C SER A 103 4.82 -8.89 -14.15
N GLU A 104 4.38 -8.81 -12.90
CA GLU A 104 4.29 -9.96 -12.00
C GLU A 104 2.91 -10.63 -11.99
N SER A 105 1.91 -10.08 -12.69
CA SER A 105 0.53 -10.56 -12.63
C SER A 105 0.39 -12.04 -12.96
N GLU A 106 0.96 -12.49 -14.07
CA GLU A 106 0.85 -13.89 -14.49
C GLU A 106 1.65 -14.85 -13.58
N SER A 107 2.81 -14.39 -13.09
CA SER A 107 3.61 -15.15 -12.12
C SER A 107 2.86 -15.33 -10.80
N LEU A 108 2.23 -14.27 -10.29
CA LEU A 108 1.43 -14.32 -9.06
C LEU A 108 0.21 -15.23 -9.21
N LYS A 109 -0.54 -15.13 -10.32
CA LYS A 109 -1.68 -16.02 -10.61
C LYS A 109 -1.25 -17.49 -10.67
N SER A 110 -0.15 -17.76 -11.35
CA SER A 110 0.42 -19.11 -11.44
C SER A 110 0.81 -19.66 -10.07
N LYS A 111 1.44 -18.81 -9.22
CA LYS A 111 1.82 -19.16 -7.84
C LYS A 111 0.60 -19.45 -6.98
N VAL A 112 -0.42 -18.59 -7.02
CA VAL A 112 -1.69 -18.76 -6.29
C VAL A 112 -2.35 -20.10 -6.66
N LYS A 113 -2.46 -20.39 -7.96
CA LYS A 113 -3.02 -21.65 -8.46
C LYS A 113 -2.21 -22.85 -8.02
N GLY A 114 -0.87 -22.79 -8.14
CA GLY A 114 0.02 -23.88 -7.74
C GLY A 114 -0.05 -24.20 -6.25
N LEU A 115 -0.43 -23.24 -5.41
CA LEU A 115 -0.56 -23.37 -3.95
C LEU A 115 -2.02 -23.67 -3.50
N GLY A 116 -2.97 -23.73 -4.44
CA GLY A 116 -4.39 -23.99 -4.16
C GLY A 116 -5.02 -22.87 -3.32
N LEU A 117 -4.72 -21.62 -3.65
CA LEU A 117 -5.23 -20.43 -2.97
C LEU A 117 -6.28 -19.67 -3.80
N ASP A 118 -6.75 -20.23 -4.91
CA ASP A 118 -7.66 -19.57 -5.84
C ASP A 118 -8.95 -19.03 -5.17
N SER A 119 -9.46 -19.72 -4.16
CA SER A 119 -10.64 -19.28 -3.43
C SER A 119 -10.38 -18.20 -2.38
N GLN A 120 -9.12 -17.90 -2.09
CA GLN A 120 -8.69 -16.90 -1.08
C GLN A 120 -8.05 -15.66 -1.71
N VAL A 121 -7.73 -15.69 -3.01
CA VAL A 121 -7.03 -14.59 -3.69
C VAL A 121 -7.84 -14.07 -4.87
N TRP A 122 -8.15 -12.80 -4.81
CA TRP A 122 -8.85 -12.09 -5.88
C TRP A 122 -7.90 -11.17 -6.64
N PHE A 123 -7.70 -11.43 -7.91
CA PHE A 123 -7.06 -10.49 -8.83
C PHE A 123 -8.14 -9.61 -9.44
N TYR A 124 -8.38 -8.45 -8.83
CA TYR A 124 -9.40 -7.50 -9.28
C TYR A 124 -9.07 -6.94 -10.67
N GLY A 125 -7.78 -6.78 -10.97
CA GLY A 125 -7.31 -6.13 -12.18
C GLY A 125 -7.13 -4.61 -12.00
N VAL A 126 -6.92 -3.92 -13.11
CA VAL A 126 -6.72 -2.46 -13.10
C VAL A 126 -8.02 -1.74 -12.75
N CYS A 127 -7.95 -0.82 -11.79
CA CYS A 127 -9.07 0.05 -11.44
C CYS A 127 -8.61 1.50 -11.44
N TYR A 128 -9.26 2.34 -12.25
CA TYR A 128 -9.03 3.79 -12.32
C TYR A 128 -10.20 4.58 -11.72
N ASP A 129 -11.27 3.90 -11.33
CA ASP A 129 -12.40 4.53 -10.68
C ASP A 129 -12.10 4.74 -9.19
N GLU A 130 -11.96 6.01 -8.79
CA GLU A 130 -11.63 6.39 -7.42
C GLU A 130 -12.68 5.93 -6.40
N LYS A 131 -13.96 5.89 -6.79
CA LYS A 131 -15.04 5.44 -5.91
C LYS A 131 -14.92 3.94 -5.63
N THR A 132 -14.65 3.15 -6.65
CA THR A 132 -14.43 1.71 -6.52
C THR A 132 -13.17 1.40 -5.71
N ASN A 133 -12.07 2.14 -5.96
CA ASN A 133 -10.85 2.02 -5.17
C ASN A 133 -11.11 2.34 -3.69
N ALA A 134 -11.87 3.42 -3.43
CA ALA A 134 -12.26 3.81 -2.09
C ALA A 134 -13.07 2.70 -1.39
N GLU A 135 -14.05 2.10 -2.08
CA GLU A 135 -14.85 1.00 -1.55
C GLU A 135 -14.02 -0.23 -1.21
N LEU A 136 -13.13 -0.64 -2.13
CA LEU A 136 -12.23 -1.77 -1.90
C LEU A 136 -11.31 -1.54 -0.70
N ILE A 137 -10.71 -0.35 -0.58
CA ILE A 137 -9.81 -0.02 0.52
C ILE A 137 -10.56 0.10 1.85
N TYR A 138 -11.71 0.81 1.84
CA TYR A 138 -12.49 1.07 3.05
C TYR A 138 -13.00 -0.21 3.73
N ASN A 139 -13.34 -1.23 2.94
CA ASN A 139 -13.83 -2.50 3.44
C ASN A 139 -12.73 -3.54 3.70
N ALA A 140 -11.47 -3.21 3.41
CA ALA A 140 -10.34 -4.08 3.73
C ALA A 140 -9.87 -3.88 5.19
N ASP A 141 -9.44 -4.95 5.83
CA ASP A 141 -8.95 -4.92 7.21
C ASP A 141 -7.50 -4.42 7.30
N LEU A 142 -6.71 -4.67 6.25
CA LEU A 142 -5.28 -4.37 6.25
C LEU A 142 -4.75 -4.20 4.82
N CYS A 143 -3.98 -3.15 4.59
CA CYS A 143 -3.16 -3.02 3.39
C CYS A 143 -1.73 -3.51 3.66
N VAL A 144 -1.20 -4.40 2.82
CA VAL A 144 0.17 -4.90 2.99
C VAL A 144 0.97 -4.68 1.71
N SER A 145 2.10 -3.99 1.83
CA SER A 145 3.06 -3.77 0.75
C SER A 145 4.45 -4.26 1.18
N PRO A 146 4.81 -5.53 0.88
CA PRO A 146 6.09 -6.12 1.32
C PRO A 146 7.32 -5.44 0.72
N GLY A 147 7.19 -4.81 -0.45
CA GLY A 147 8.22 -3.95 -1.05
C GLY A 147 8.02 -2.47 -0.69
N ASN A 148 8.52 -1.57 -1.53
CA ASN A 148 8.32 -0.14 -1.28
C ASN A 148 6.84 0.25 -1.35
N VAL A 149 6.35 0.98 -0.33
CA VAL A 149 4.91 1.23 -0.20
C VAL A 149 4.39 2.31 -1.16
N GLY A 150 5.07 3.43 -1.31
CA GLY A 150 4.66 4.54 -2.18
C GLY A 150 3.27 5.10 -1.85
N LEU A 151 2.60 5.69 -2.84
CA LEU A 151 1.25 6.26 -2.69
C LEU A 151 0.19 5.26 -2.20
N THR A 152 0.46 3.97 -2.28
CA THR A 152 -0.40 2.94 -1.68
C THR A 152 -0.67 3.21 -0.20
N ALA A 153 0.34 3.71 0.56
CA ALA A 153 0.14 4.10 1.95
C ALA A 153 -0.89 5.23 2.08
N MET A 154 -0.76 6.27 1.28
CA MET A 154 -1.66 7.43 1.33
C MET A 154 -3.10 7.04 0.99
N HIS A 155 -3.29 6.25 -0.08
CA HIS A 155 -4.62 5.74 -0.46
C HIS A 155 -5.25 4.89 0.66
N SER A 156 -4.48 4.02 1.29
CA SER A 156 -5.00 3.16 2.35
C SER A 156 -5.37 3.96 3.60
N LEU A 157 -4.48 4.83 4.06
CA LEU A 157 -4.67 5.59 5.29
C LEU A 157 -5.83 6.59 5.19
N VAL A 158 -6.07 7.20 4.03
CA VAL A 158 -7.20 8.15 3.86
C VAL A 158 -8.56 7.49 4.07
N PHE A 159 -8.68 6.18 3.75
CA PHE A 159 -9.91 5.42 3.99
C PHE A 159 -9.89 4.64 5.31
N GLY A 160 -8.88 4.83 6.14
CA GLY A 160 -8.78 4.23 7.47
C GLY A 160 -8.30 2.77 7.45
N CYS A 161 -7.80 2.27 6.31
CA CYS A 161 -7.19 0.96 6.22
C CYS A 161 -5.74 1.04 6.73
N PRO A 162 -5.35 0.34 7.80
CA PRO A 162 -3.99 0.35 8.31
C PRO A 162 -3.01 -0.28 7.31
N VAL A 163 -1.74 0.12 7.39
CA VAL A 163 -0.73 -0.29 6.41
C VAL A 163 0.43 -1.01 7.07
N ILE A 164 0.79 -2.18 6.53
CA ILE A 164 2.05 -2.87 6.89
C ILE A 164 3.01 -2.82 5.70
N THR A 165 4.26 -2.46 5.99
CA THR A 165 5.37 -2.51 5.05
C THR A 165 6.66 -2.91 5.78
N HIS A 166 7.82 -2.94 5.10
CA HIS A 166 9.10 -3.26 5.72
C HIS A 166 9.81 -2.02 6.29
N ASN A 167 10.66 -2.23 7.29
CA ASN A 167 11.43 -1.19 7.99
C ASN A 167 12.81 -0.86 7.37
N CYS A 168 13.13 -1.40 6.21
CA CYS A 168 14.35 -1.02 5.50
C CYS A 168 14.13 0.29 4.74
N PHE A 169 14.22 1.40 5.44
CA PHE A 169 13.81 2.73 4.94
C PHE A 169 14.65 3.24 3.76
N GLU A 170 15.83 2.66 3.51
CA GLU A 170 16.63 2.96 2.33
C GLU A 170 15.96 2.53 1.01
N TRP A 171 15.09 1.52 1.08
CA TRP A 171 14.38 0.95 -0.05
C TRP A 171 12.93 1.39 -0.14
N GLN A 172 12.50 2.28 0.79
CA GLN A 172 11.15 2.81 0.81
C GLN A 172 11.00 4.07 -0.06
N MET A 173 9.77 4.29 -0.51
CA MET A 173 9.34 5.58 -1.07
C MET A 173 8.95 6.51 0.09
N PRO A 174 9.03 7.84 -0.07
CA PRO A 174 8.83 8.81 1.03
C PRO A 174 7.54 8.63 1.81
N GLU A 175 6.50 8.09 1.21
CA GLU A 175 5.16 7.94 1.78
C GLU A 175 5.11 6.97 2.97
N TYR A 176 6.15 6.17 3.22
CA TYR A 176 6.24 5.36 4.43
C TYR A 176 6.21 6.23 5.70
N GLU A 177 6.64 7.49 5.59
CA GLU A 177 6.66 8.44 6.72
C GLU A 177 5.25 8.79 7.24
N ALA A 178 4.19 8.50 6.46
CA ALA A 178 2.80 8.65 6.90
C ALA A 178 2.34 7.50 7.83
N ILE A 179 3.09 6.38 7.89
CA ILE A 179 2.75 5.23 8.72
C ILE A 179 3.29 5.45 10.13
N GLN A 180 2.39 5.40 11.10
CA GLN A 180 2.72 5.48 12.53
C GLN A 180 2.58 4.09 13.13
N ALA A 181 3.74 3.49 13.50
CA ALA A 181 3.78 2.14 14.05
C ALA A 181 2.86 1.99 15.28
N GLY A 182 2.05 0.94 15.29
CA GLY A 182 1.08 0.68 16.35
C GLY A 182 -0.16 1.59 16.36
N VAL A 183 -0.30 2.53 15.41
CA VAL A 183 -1.45 3.46 15.32
C VAL A 183 -2.14 3.35 13.96
N THR A 184 -1.41 3.64 12.89
CA THR A 184 -1.96 3.62 11.52
C THR A 184 -1.42 2.46 10.68
N GLY A 185 -0.55 1.65 11.25
CA GLY A 185 0.08 0.50 10.61
C GLY A 185 1.29 0.02 11.39
N ASP A 186 2.20 -0.71 10.70
CA ASP A 186 3.45 -1.20 11.27
C ASP A 186 4.51 -1.50 10.19
N PHE A 187 5.73 -1.93 10.63
CA PHE A 187 6.87 -2.19 9.75
C PHE A 187 7.44 -3.60 9.93
#